data_bf48e74ea69989e7791d7a2e2a84cc62
#
_entry.id   bf48e74ea69989e7791d7a2e2a84cc62
#
_cell.length_a   1.000
_cell.length_b   1.000
_cell.length_c   1.000
_cell.angle_alpha   90.00
_cell.angle_beta   90.00
_cell.angle_gamma   90.00
#
_symmetry.space_group_name_H-M   'P 1'
#
loop_
_entity.id
_entity.type
_entity.pdbx_description
1 polymer ?
#
loop_
_entity_poly.entity_id
_entity_poly.type
_entity_poly.pdbx_seq_one_letter_code
_entity_poly.pdbx_strand_id
1 'polypeptide(L)'
;FAADLGAEKFLDIKCRAAGFHPNAVVIVATVRALKSHGGVPKAELNNENLEALEKGLPNLLQHVDNVKNVYGLPCVVAVNAFPTDTAAELALVESKCRELGVNVRLSEVWAKGGEGGKALAEEVVRLCEEPDHFQYVYDVNDSIEAKLNAIATKVYHADGVIISAPAKKQLKQLTDLGFDNLPICMAKTQFSFSDDAGKLGAPRGFKITVRDLKV
;
A
#
# COMPACT_ATOMS: atom_id res chain seq x y z
N PHE A 1 -1.39 2.08 -7.84
CA PHE A 1 -1.37 3.49 -7.39
C PHE A 1 -2.01 3.61 -6.01
N ALA A 2 -1.31 4.22 -5.06
CA ALA A 2 -1.83 4.58 -3.75
C ALA A 2 -2.47 3.41 -2.96
N ALA A 3 -1.94 2.22 -3.11
CA ALA A 3 -2.42 1.06 -2.35
C ALA A 3 -2.29 1.30 -0.84
N ASP A 4 -1.25 2.01 -0.41
CA ASP A 4 -1.06 2.47 0.96
C ASP A 4 -2.22 3.35 1.45
N LEU A 5 -2.58 4.39 0.69
CA LEU A 5 -3.68 5.30 1.04
C LEU A 5 -5.05 4.61 0.98
N GLY A 6 -5.25 3.73 -0.01
CA GLY A 6 -6.50 3.00 -0.19
C GLY A 6 -6.73 1.95 0.89
N ALA A 7 -5.73 1.13 1.18
CA ALA A 7 -5.79 0.10 2.20
C ALA A 7 -5.98 0.70 3.60
N GLU A 8 -5.21 1.72 3.95
CA GLU A 8 -5.32 2.42 5.24
C GLU A 8 -6.76 2.91 5.47
N LYS A 9 -7.34 3.66 4.50
CA LYS A 9 -8.71 4.16 4.65
C LYS A 9 -9.75 3.05 4.69
N PHE A 10 -9.57 2.03 3.86
CA PHE A 10 -10.49 0.89 3.86
C PHE A 10 -10.46 0.15 5.21
N LEU A 11 -9.27 -0.16 5.72
CA LEU A 11 -9.11 -0.97 6.91
C LEU A 11 -9.36 -0.16 8.19
N ASP A 12 -8.71 0.99 8.36
CA ASP A 12 -8.79 1.75 9.61
C ASP A 12 -10.04 2.64 9.73
N ILE A 13 -10.72 2.97 8.62
CA ILE A 13 -11.94 3.77 8.65
C ILE A 13 -13.15 2.90 8.33
N LYS A 14 -13.24 2.37 7.09
CA LYS A 14 -14.45 1.67 6.63
C LYS A 14 -14.69 0.36 7.39
N CYS A 15 -13.68 -0.50 7.50
CA CYS A 15 -13.82 -1.76 8.21
C CYS A 15 -14.15 -1.54 9.69
N ARG A 16 -13.50 -0.58 10.33
CA ARG A 16 -13.78 -0.19 11.71
C ARG A 16 -15.22 0.27 11.89
N ALA A 17 -15.70 1.18 11.04
CA ALA A 17 -17.08 1.70 11.12
C ALA A 17 -18.14 0.64 10.82
N ALA A 18 -17.85 -0.31 9.94
CA ALA A 18 -18.78 -1.35 9.52
C ALA A 18 -18.71 -2.64 10.36
N GLY A 19 -17.70 -2.76 11.24
CA GLY A 19 -17.55 -3.91 12.13
C GLY A 19 -17.15 -5.21 11.43
N PHE A 20 -16.41 -5.13 10.32
CA PHE A 20 -15.87 -6.31 9.62
C PHE A 20 -14.42 -6.08 9.18
N HIS A 21 -13.74 -7.13 8.74
CA HIS A 21 -12.44 -7.06 8.07
C HIS A 21 -12.38 -8.09 6.92
N PRO A 22 -11.49 -7.90 5.92
CA PRO A 22 -11.34 -8.86 4.83
C PRO A 22 -10.63 -10.12 5.31
N ASN A 23 -10.95 -11.27 4.68
CA ASN A 23 -10.26 -12.54 4.93
C ASN A 23 -8.95 -12.65 4.14
N ALA A 24 -8.84 -11.96 3.00
CA ALA A 24 -7.65 -11.94 2.17
C ALA A 24 -7.55 -10.64 1.39
N VAL A 25 -6.33 -10.29 0.95
CA VAL A 25 -6.05 -9.09 0.15
C VAL A 25 -5.38 -9.49 -1.15
N VAL A 26 -5.86 -8.92 -2.27
CA VAL A 26 -5.20 -9.01 -3.58
C VAL A 26 -4.47 -7.70 -3.85
N ILE A 27 -3.14 -7.76 -3.94
CA ILE A 27 -2.31 -6.62 -4.30
C ILE A 27 -2.08 -6.66 -5.80
N VAL A 28 -2.67 -5.74 -6.55
CA VAL A 28 -2.49 -5.67 -8.00
C VAL A 28 -1.21 -4.90 -8.32
N ALA A 29 -0.31 -5.53 -9.07
CA ALA A 29 0.92 -4.94 -9.56
C ALA A 29 1.01 -4.99 -11.09
N THR A 30 1.78 -4.09 -11.68
CA THR A 30 2.19 -4.15 -13.08
C THR A 30 3.69 -3.95 -13.20
N VAL A 31 4.35 -4.68 -14.08
CA VAL A 31 5.78 -4.51 -14.39
C VAL A 31 6.08 -3.05 -14.76
N ARG A 32 5.19 -2.42 -15.53
CA ARG A 32 5.33 -1.01 -15.95
C ARG A 32 5.36 -0.04 -14.76
N ALA A 33 4.46 -0.22 -13.79
CA ALA A 33 4.44 0.63 -12.60
C ALA A 33 5.71 0.46 -11.77
N LEU A 34 6.19 -0.78 -11.62
CA LEU A 34 7.42 -1.06 -10.90
C LEU A 34 8.65 -0.47 -11.62
N LYS A 35 8.77 -0.61 -12.96
CA LYS A 35 9.82 0.07 -13.73
C LYS A 35 9.76 1.59 -13.59
N SER A 36 8.56 2.17 -13.55
CA SER A 36 8.40 3.61 -13.29
C SER A 36 8.92 4.01 -11.91
N HIS A 37 8.67 3.20 -10.88
CA HIS A 37 9.27 3.37 -9.56
C HIS A 37 10.80 3.18 -9.55
N GLY A 38 11.34 2.43 -10.52
CA GLY A 38 12.77 2.30 -10.77
C GLY A 38 13.38 3.45 -11.58
N GLY A 39 12.57 4.46 -11.96
CA GLY A 39 13.01 5.67 -12.65
C GLY A 39 12.89 5.63 -14.17
N VAL A 40 12.25 4.61 -14.77
CA VAL A 40 12.05 4.53 -16.23
C VAL A 40 11.01 5.56 -16.69
N PRO A 41 11.31 6.40 -17.68
CA PRO A 41 10.36 7.32 -18.29
C PRO A 41 9.17 6.59 -18.91
N LYS A 42 8.00 7.24 -18.90
CA LYS A 42 6.74 6.65 -19.39
C LYS A 42 6.83 6.10 -20.83
N ALA A 43 7.61 6.76 -21.71
CA ALA A 43 7.78 6.35 -23.10
C ALA A 43 8.56 5.02 -23.27
N GLU A 44 9.37 4.64 -22.27
CA GLU A 44 10.27 3.49 -22.32
C GLU A 44 9.77 2.28 -21.52
N LEU A 45 8.62 2.38 -20.86
CA LEU A 45 8.07 1.34 -19.99
C LEU A 45 7.74 0.01 -20.71
N ASN A 46 7.67 0.01 -22.03
CA ASN A 46 7.43 -1.19 -22.83
C ASN A 46 8.72 -1.99 -23.12
N ASN A 47 9.89 -1.42 -22.90
CA ASN A 47 11.16 -2.10 -23.10
C ASN A 47 11.51 -2.90 -21.84
N GLU A 48 12.12 -4.09 -22.02
CA GLU A 48 12.64 -4.85 -20.90
C GLU A 48 13.68 -4.03 -20.13
N ASN A 49 13.56 -4.00 -18.81
CA ASN A 49 14.53 -3.34 -17.96
C ASN A 49 14.53 -3.95 -16.54
N LEU A 50 15.29 -5.03 -16.39
CA LEU A 50 15.39 -5.77 -15.13
C LEU A 50 16.02 -4.93 -14.01
N GLU A 51 17.01 -4.09 -14.32
CA GLU A 51 17.65 -3.23 -13.34
C GLU A 51 16.67 -2.21 -12.73
N ALA A 52 15.91 -1.54 -13.58
CA ALA A 52 14.90 -0.61 -13.12
C ALA A 52 13.76 -1.33 -12.40
N LEU A 53 13.36 -2.51 -12.85
CA LEU A 53 12.37 -3.32 -12.19
C LEU A 53 12.83 -3.70 -10.77
N GLU A 54 14.09 -4.15 -10.61
CA GLU A 54 14.66 -4.47 -9.31
C GLU A 54 14.70 -3.25 -8.38
N LYS A 55 15.06 -2.07 -8.89
CA LYS A 55 15.03 -0.80 -8.15
C LYS A 55 13.62 -0.39 -7.71
N GLY A 56 12.60 -0.70 -8.51
CA GLY A 56 11.22 -0.35 -8.21
C GLY A 56 10.46 -1.37 -7.34
N LEU A 57 10.92 -2.62 -7.31
CA LEU A 57 10.30 -3.70 -6.53
C LEU A 57 10.10 -3.38 -5.04
N PRO A 58 11.00 -2.65 -4.34
CA PRO A 58 10.77 -2.26 -2.95
C PRO A 58 9.43 -1.56 -2.70
N ASN A 59 8.87 -0.87 -3.70
CA ASN A 59 7.52 -0.29 -3.58
C ASN A 59 6.45 -1.38 -3.38
N LEU A 60 6.45 -2.41 -4.21
CA LEU A 60 5.52 -3.54 -4.07
C LEU A 60 5.76 -4.31 -2.77
N LEU A 61 7.01 -4.59 -2.44
CA LEU A 61 7.36 -5.36 -1.24
C LEU A 61 6.94 -4.63 0.04
N GLN A 62 6.96 -3.30 0.07
CA GLN A 62 6.44 -2.53 1.19
C GLN A 62 4.92 -2.62 1.29
N HIS A 63 4.17 -2.63 0.18
CA HIS A 63 2.72 -2.88 0.23
C HIS A 63 2.41 -4.29 0.75
N VAL A 64 3.19 -5.30 0.34
CA VAL A 64 3.08 -6.67 0.87
C VAL A 64 3.34 -6.70 2.38
N ASP A 65 4.42 -6.05 2.82
CA ASP A 65 4.78 -5.96 4.25
C ASP A 65 3.68 -5.27 5.06
N ASN A 66 3.12 -4.17 4.57
CA ASN A 66 2.02 -3.48 5.21
C ASN A 66 0.80 -4.40 5.39
N VAL A 67 0.41 -5.14 4.36
CA VAL A 67 -0.75 -6.05 4.45
C VAL A 67 -0.48 -7.20 5.41
N LYS A 68 0.67 -7.87 5.30
CA LYS A 68 1.01 -9.04 6.12
C LYS A 68 1.34 -8.70 7.56
N ASN A 69 2.23 -7.75 7.76
CA ASN A 69 2.85 -7.52 9.06
C ASN A 69 2.23 -6.35 9.82
N VAL A 70 1.75 -5.30 9.12
CA VAL A 70 1.10 -4.17 9.80
C VAL A 70 -0.38 -4.46 10.05
N TYR A 71 -1.10 -4.99 9.04
CA TYR A 71 -2.52 -5.31 9.18
C TYR A 71 -2.82 -6.77 9.55
N GLY A 72 -1.86 -7.69 9.44
CA GLY A 72 -2.01 -9.09 9.81
C GLY A 72 -2.91 -9.90 8.89
N LEU A 73 -3.01 -9.54 7.60
CA LEU A 73 -3.91 -10.16 6.64
C LEU A 73 -3.16 -11.05 5.62
N PRO A 74 -3.71 -12.22 5.27
CA PRO A 74 -3.20 -13.01 4.15
C PRO A 74 -3.30 -12.23 2.83
N CYS A 75 -2.30 -12.36 1.96
CA CYS A 75 -2.34 -11.69 0.67
C CYS A 75 -1.69 -12.48 -0.48
N VAL A 76 -2.11 -12.15 -1.69
CA VAL A 76 -1.52 -12.59 -2.95
C VAL A 76 -1.19 -11.36 -3.81
N VAL A 77 -0.09 -11.42 -4.54
CA VAL A 77 0.22 -10.42 -5.57
C VAL A 77 -0.35 -10.90 -6.91
N ALA A 78 -1.24 -10.11 -7.50
CA ALA A 78 -1.75 -10.30 -8.84
C ALA A 78 -0.97 -9.41 -9.81
N VAL A 79 -0.14 -10.01 -10.66
CA VAL A 79 0.52 -9.26 -11.74
C VAL A 79 -0.47 -9.15 -12.90
N ASN A 80 -0.99 -7.94 -13.13
CA ASN A 80 -1.77 -7.64 -14.32
C ASN A 80 -0.82 -7.54 -15.50
N ALA A 81 -0.67 -8.66 -16.22
CA ALA A 81 0.33 -8.84 -17.26
C ALA A 81 -0.06 -8.12 -18.55
N PHE A 82 0.89 -7.43 -19.14
CA PHE A 82 0.78 -6.79 -20.46
C PHE A 82 1.56 -7.60 -21.51
N PRO A 83 1.17 -7.54 -22.79
CA PRO A 83 1.89 -8.27 -23.85
C PRO A 83 3.36 -7.91 -24.00
N THR A 84 3.77 -6.76 -23.48
CA THR A 84 5.15 -6.26 -23.49
C THR A 84 5.98 -6.72 -22.29
N ASP A 85 5.36 -7.34 -21.30
CA ASP A 85 6.07 -7.84 -20.12
C ASP A 85 6.83 -9.12 -20.50
N THR A 86 8.12 -9.18 -20.20
CA THR A 86 8.94 -10.33 -20.54
C THR A 86 8.88 -11.42 -19.47
N ALA A 87 9.18 -12.66 -19.86
CA ALA A 87 9.25 -13.78 -18.92
C ALA A 87 10.28 -13.53 -17.80
N ALA A 88 11.40 -12.85 -18.13
CA ALA A 88 12.43 -12.51 -17.16
C ALA A 88 11.92 -11.48 -16.12
N GLU A 89 11.18 -10.46 -16.56
CA GLU A 89 10.57 -9.47 -15.67
C GLU A 89 9.54 -10.11 -14.73
N LEU A 90 8.67 -10.96 -15.27
CA LEU A 90 7.66 -11.67 -14.47
C LEU A 90 8.30 -12.60 -13.43
N ALA A 91 9.33 -13.35 -13.83
CA ALA A 91 10.08 -14.24 -12.94
C ALA A 91 10.78 -13.46 -11.80
N LEU A 92 11.32 -12.28 -12.09
CA LEU A 92 11.94 -11.44 -11.07
C LEU A 92 10.91 -10.97 -10.02
N VAL A 93 9.74 -10.51 -10.43
CA VAL A 93 8.67 -10.13 -9.50
C VAL A 93 8.25 -11.31 -8.64
N GLU A 94 8.04 -12.48 -9.25
CA GLU A 94 7.65 -13.69 -8.53
C GLU A 94 8.71 -14.10 -7.49
N SER A 95 9.98 -14.13 -7.89
CA SER A 95 11.09 -14.48 -7.00
C SER A 95 11.14 -13.58 -5.76
N LYS A 96 11.06 -12.28 -5.97
CA LYS A 96 11.13 -11.29 -4.86
C LYS A 96 9.93 -11.35 -3.91
N CYS A 97 8.74 -11.59 -4.42
CA CYS A 97 7.56 -11.78 -3.56
C CYS A 97 7.64 -13.10 -2.77
N ARG A 98 8.17 -14.16 -3.40
CA ARG A 98 8.37 -15.47 -2.74
C ARG A 98 9.35 -15.38 -1.58
N GLU A 99 10.38 -14.54 -1.64
CA GLU A 99 11.31 -14.28 -0.53
C GLU A 99 10.58 -13.77 0.73
N LEU A 100 9.43 -13.07 0.56
CA LEU A 100 8.55 -12.63 1.65
C LEU A 100 7.43 -13.63 1.98
N GLY A 101 7.46 -14.83 1.40
CA GLY A 101 6.44 -15.85 1.62
C GLY A 101 5.07 -15.43 1.06
N VAL A 102 5.04 -14.71 -0.07
CA VAL A 102 3.80 -14.31 -0.76
C VAL A 102 3.77 -14.88 -2.17
N ASN A 103 2.66 -15.52 -2.50
CA ASN A 103 2.44 -16.06 -3.83
C ASN A 103 2.14 -14.94 -4.84
N VAL A 104 2.62 -15.15 -6.06
CA VAL A 104 2.29 -14.32 -7.22
C VAL A 104 1.44 -15.13 -8.18
N ARG A 105 0.40 -14.51 -8.73
CA ARG A 105 -0.44 -15.07 -9.80
C ARG A 105 -0.53 -14.08 -10.94
N LEU A 106 -0.36 -14.57 -12.15
CA LEU A 106 -0.61 -13.74 -13.33
C LEU A 106 -2.11 -13.52 -13.49
N SER A 107 -2.48 -12.31 -13.86
CA SER A 107 -3.83 -11.95 -14.28
C SER A 107 -3.81 -11.58 -15.75
N GLU A 108 -4.38 -12.43 -16.59
CA GLU A 108 -4.54 -12.24 -18.02
C GLU A 108 -6.01 -12.11 -18.42
N VAL A 109 -6.84 -11.63 -17.50
CA VAL A 109 -8.30 -11.56 -17.64
C VAL A 109 -8.71 -10.74 -18.88
N TRP A 110 -7.96 -9.69 -19.21
CA TRP A 110 -8.23 -8.87 -20.39
C TRP A 110 -8.08 -9.66 -21.70
N ALA A 111 -7.17 -10.65 -21.77
CA ALA A 111 -6.90 -11.43 -22.99
C ALA A 111 -7.69 -12.75 -23.01
N LYS A 112 -7.90 -13.38 -21.85
CA LYS A 112 -8.42 -14.75 -21.73
C LYS A 112 -9.77 -14.83 -20.97
N GLY A 113 -10.35 -13.68 -20.62
CA GLY A 113 -11.57 -13.66 -19.79
C GLY A 113 -11.37 -14.38 -18.45
N GLY A 114 -12.39 -15.08 -17.96
CA GLY A 114 -12.35 -15.77 -16.68
C GLY A 114 -11.24 -16.80 -16.52
N GLU A 115 -10.86 -17.48 -17.60
CA GLU A 115 -9.76 -18.44 -17.58
C GLU A 115 -8.43 -17.78 -17.22
N GLY A 116 -8.20 -16.53 -17.64
CA GLY A 116 -7.00 -15.76 -17.32
C GLY A 116 -6.89 -15.34 -15.85
N GLY A 117 -7.95 -15.51 -15.06
CA GLY A 117 -7.98 -15.20 -13.63
C GLY A 117 -8.15 -16.44 -12.73
N LYS A 118 -8.31 -17.64 -13.29
CA LYS A 118 -8.65 -18.85 -12.53
C LYS A 118 -7.63 -19.16 -11.44
N ALA A 119 -6.34 -19.18 -11.75
CA ALA A 119 -5.28 -19.45 -10.79
C ALA A 119 -5.22 -18.41 -9.66
N LEU A 120 -5.55 -17.14 -9.94
CA LEU A 120 -5.68 -16.10 -8.93
C LEU A 120 -6.88 -16.36 -8.02
N ALA A 121 -8.04 -16.73 -8.60
CA ALA A 121 -9.25 -17.03 -7.83
C ALA A 121 -9.05 -18.24 -6.89
N GLU A 122 -8.42 -19.31 -7.37
CA GLU A 122 -8.07 -20.49 -6.55
C GLU A 122 -7.16 -20.10 -5.38
N GLU A 123 -6.18 -19.24 -5.61
CA GLU A 123 -5.29 -18.74 -4.55
C GLU A 123 -6.05 -17.87 -3.53
N VAL A 124 -6.96 -17.02 -3.97
CA VAL A 124 -7.79 -16.20 -3.06
C VAL A 124 -8.66 -17.09 -2.17
N VAL A 125 -9.30 -18.13 -2.75
CA VAL A 125 -10.10 -19.11 -1.96
C VAL A 125 -9.21 -19.75 -0.90
N ARG A 126 -8.04 -20.23 -1.28
CA ARG A 126 -7.07 -20.83 -0.35
C ARG A 126 -6.69 -19.88 0.80
N LEU A 127 -6.41 -18.61 0.48
CA LEU A 127 -6.05 -17.60 1.48
C LEU A 127 -7.20 -17.26 2.42
N CYS A 128 -8.44 -17.31 1.95
CA CYS A 128 -9.62 -17.10 2.80
C CYS A 128 -9.84 -18.20 3.85
N GLU A 129 -9.18 -19.35 3.69
CA GLU A 129 -9.20 -20.45 4.66
C GLU A 129 -8.05 -20.37 5.68
N GLU A 130 -7.08 -19.49 5.44
CA GLU A 130 -5.99 -19.25 6.38
C GLU A 130 -6.46 -18.41 7.57
N PRO A 131 -5.96 -18.66 8.78
CA PRO A 131 -6.20 -17.77 9.91
C PRO A 131 -5.58 -16.40 9.62
N ASP A 132 -6.31 -15.36 9.95
CA ASP A 132 -5.79 -14.00 9.94
C ASP A 132 -5.52 -13.49 11.37
N HIS A 133 -4.71 -12.45 11.44
CA HIS A 133 -4.36 -11.76 12.67
C HIS A 133 -4.64 -10.27 12.52
N PHE A 134 -5.79 -9.95 11.91
CA PHE A 134 -6.16 -8.57 11.59
C PHE A 134 -6.05 -7.65 12.80
N GLN A 135 -5.41 -6.51 12.56
CA GLN A 135 -5.30 -5.44 13.55
C GLN A 135 -5.37 -4.08 12.88
N TYR A 136 -5.90 -3.11 13.61
CA TYR A 136 -5.87 -1.72 13.19
C TYR A 136 -4.49 -1.11 13.44
N VAL A 137 -4.12 -0.10 12.64
CA VAL A 137 -2.82 0.58 12.76
C VAL A 137 -2.73 1.38 14.06
N TYR A 138 -3.86 1.87 14.56
CA TYR A 138 -3.96 2.69 15.78
C TYR A 138 -5.24 2.38 16.57
N ASP A 139 -5.24 2.70 17.86
CA ASP A 139 -6.47 2.78 18.64
C ASP A 139 -7.21 4.09 18.29
N VAL A 140 -8.51 4.00 18.04
CA VAL A 140 -9.32 5.19 17.71
C VAL A 140 -9.36 6.20 18.85
N ASN A 141 -9.15 5.75 20.09
CA ASN A 141 -9.12 6.59 21.30
C ASN A 141 -7.75 7.26 21.55
N ASP A 142 -6.74 6.93 20.76
CA ASP A 142 -5.46 7.64 20.82
C ASP A 142 -5.63 9.11 20.41
N SER A 143 -4.73 9.98 20.86
CA SER A 143 -4.71 11.36 20.41
C SER A 143 -4.55 11.47 18.89
N ILE A 144 -5.05 12.55 18.28
CA ILE A 144 -4.90 12.81 16.83
C ILE A 144 -3.43 12.70 16.41
N GLU A 145 -2.50 13.27 17.19
CA GLU A 145 -1.07 13.23 16.90
C GLU A 145 -0.51 11.80 16.95
N ALA A 146 -0.92 10.99 17.94
CA ALA A 146 -0.50 9.60 18.04
C ALA A 146 -0.99 8.77 16.85
N LYS A 147 -2.24 8.96 16.41
CA LYS A 147 -2.80 8.30 15.21
C LYS A 147 -2.08 8.71 13.94
N LEU A 148 -1.80 10.00 13.74
CA LEU A 148 -1.00 10.50 12.62
C LEU A 148 0.40 9.88 12.58
N ASN A 149 1.08 9.81 13.74
CA ASN A 149 2.38 9.17 13.85
C ASN A 149 2.31 7.66 13.58
N ALA A 150 1.28 6.95 14.06
CA ALA A 150 1.11 5.52 13.81
C ALA A 150 0.97 5.22 12.32
N ILE A 151 0.14 5.98 11.59
CA ILE A 151 0.01 5.84 10.14
C ILE A 151 1.33 6.15 9.44
N ALA A 152 1.97 7.28 9.77
CA ALA A 152 3.20 7.71 9.14
C ALA A 152 4.34 6.70 9.33
N THR A 153 4.49 6.16 10.54
CA THR A 153 5.61 5.25 10.85
C THR A 153 5.35 3.82 10.43
N LYS A 154 4.14 3.29 10.66
CA LYS A 154 3.83 1.88 10.38
C LYS A 154 3.49 1.63 8.91
N VAL A 155 2.71 2.52 8.27
CA VAL A 155 2.23 2.32 6.89
C VAL A 155 3.16 2.97 5.86
N TYR A 156 3.61 4.20 6.12
CA TYR A 156 4.48 4.92 5.17
C TYR A 156 5.96 4.71 5.45
N HIS A 157 6.32 4.13 6.60
CA HIS A 157 7.70 3.93 7.06
C HIS A 157 8.50 5.24 7.15
N ALA A 158 7.79 6.33 7.47
CA ALA A 158 8.39 7.62 7.78
C ALA A 158 8.98 7.63 9.20
N ASP A 159 9.86 8.60 9.49
CA ASP A 159 10.43 8.83 10.84
C ASP A 159 9.45 9.58 11.76
N GLY A 160 8.20 9.72 11.35
CA GLY A 160 7.15 10.42 12.09
C GLY A 160 6.51 11.56 11.29
N VAL A 161 5.82 12.47 12.00
CA VAL A 161 5.15 13.63 11.38
C VAL A 161 5.77 14.95 11.81
N ILE A 162 5.64 15.96 10.97
CA ILE A 162 5.86 17.37 11.30
C ILE A 162 4.52 18.06 11.21
N ILE A 163 4.02 18.59 12.33
CA ILE A 163 2.76 19.32 12.36
C ILE A 163 3.06 20.81 12.21
N SER A 164 2.58 21.42 11.12
CA SER A 164 2.77 22.84 10.86
C SER A 164 2.09 23.73 11.93
N ALA A 165 2.51 24.99 12.04
CA ALA A 165 1.91 25.89 13.01
C ALA A 165 0.38 26.11 12.80
N PRO A 166 -0.13 26.24 11.56
CA PRO A 166 -1.58 26.22 11.33
C PRO A 166 -2.26 24.92 11.78
N ALA A 167 -1.69 23.77 11.42
CA ALA A 167 -2.24 22.47 11.78
C ALA A 167 -2.25 22.23 13.31
N LYS A 168 -1.27 22.74 14.06
CA LYS A 168 -1.27 22.69 15.53
C LYS A 168 -2.47 23.43 16.16
N LYS A 169 -2.85 24.58 15.57
CA LYS A 169 -4.05 25.32 16.05
C LYS A 169 -5.31 24.52 15.77
N GLN A 170 -5.43 23.95 14.57
CA GLN A 170 -6.57 23.11 14.20
C GLN A 170 -6.63 21.85 15.06
N LEU A 171 -5.50 21.19 15.30
CA LEU A 171 -5.43 20.02 16.17
C LEU A 171 -5.99 20.36 17.56
N LYS A 172 -5.54 21.47 18.17
CA LYS A 172 -6.07 21.92 19.45
C LYS A 172 -7.58 22.16 19.41
N GLN A 173 -8.07 22.86 18.39
CA GLN A 173 -9.50 23.13 18.21
C GLN A 173 -10.32 21.84 18.09
N LEU A 174 -9.86 20.88 17.30
CA LEU A 174 -10.54 19.60 17.11
C LEU A 174 -10.57 18.78 18.40
N THR A 175 -9.47 18.77 19.16
CA THR A 175 -9.45 18.12 20.49
C THR A 175 -10.38 18.81 21.49
N ASP A 176 -10.37 20.15 21.55
CA ASP A 176 -11.26 20.92 22.42
C ASP A 176 -12.76 20.70 22.09
N LEU A 177 -13.06 20.36 20.83
CA LEU A 177 -14.42 20.03 20.34
C LEU A 177 -14.78 18.53 20.51
N GLY A 178 -13.87 17.70 21.01
CA GLY A 178 -14.09 16.26 21.25
C GLY A 178 -14.03 15.37 20.00
N PHE A 179 -13.32 15.80 18.94
CA PHE A 179 -13.13 15.02 17.70
C PHE A 179 -11.89 14.14 17.70
N ASP A 180 -11.20 14.03 18.81
CA ASP A 180 -10.00 13.19 18.95
C ASP A 180 -10.29 11.68 18.89
N ASN A 181 -11.55 11.25 19.04
CA ASN A 181 -11.98 9.86 18.85
C ASN A 181 -12.38 9.49 17.41
N LEU A 182 -12.23 10.39 16.45
CA LEU A 182 -12.49 10.09 15.04
C LEU A 182 -11.28 9.40 14.39
N PRO A 183 -11.51 8.49 13.41
CA PRO A 183 -10.41 7.92 12.63
C PRO A 183 -9.76 8.99 11.73
N ILE A 184 -8.50 8.73 11.35
CA ILE A 184 -7.72 9.63 10.51
C ILE A 184 -7.86 9.26 9.04
N CYS A 185 -8.14 10.24 8.19
CA CYS A 185 -8.09 10.13 6.75
C CYS A 185 -6.90 10.92 6.22
N MET A 186 -5.81 10.24 5.84
CA MET A 186 -4.64 10.91 5.27
C MET A 186 -4.86 11.27 3.81
N ALA A 187 -4.52 12.52 3.45
CA ALA A 187 -4.49 12.99 2.07
C ALA A 187 -3.08 13.46 1.72
N LYS A 188 -2.41 12.74 0.86
CA LYS A 188 -1.05 13.04 0.35
C LYS A 188 -0.94 12.63 -1.12
N THR A 189 0.23 12.81 -1.73
CA THR A 189 0.48 12.29 -3.08
C THR A 189 0.27 10.78 -3.16
N GLN A 190 -0.30 10.33 -4.26
CA GLN A 190 -0.49 8.91 -4.58
C GLN A 190 0.73 8.25 -5.22
N PHE A 191 1.78 9.00 -5.54
CA PHE A 191 2.93 8.51 -6.28
C PHE A 191 4.10 8.06 -5.40
N SER A 192 4.00 8.23 -4.10
CA SER A 192 5.05 7.87 -3.16
C SER A 192 4.47 7.51 -1.79
N PHE A 193 5.18 6.70 -1.00
CA PHE A 193 4.89 6.55 0.43
C PHE A 193 5.14 7.86 1.21
N SER A 194 6.00 8.74 0.72
CA SER A 194 6.21 10.07 1.31
C SER A 194 5.16 11.09 0.84
N ASP A 195 5.22 12.31 1.36
CA ASP A 195 4.46 13.47 0.88
C ASP A 195 5.14 14.20 -0.30
N ASP A 196 6.28 13.67 -0.76
CA ASP A 196 7.02 14.12 -1.95
C ASP A 196 6.87 13.08 -3.08
N ALA A 197 6.19 13.46 -4.15
CA ALA A 197 5.94 12.60 -5.31
C ALA A 197 7.21 12.15 -6.05
N GLY A 198 8.32 12.84 -5.88
CA GLY A 198 9.62 12.53 -6.48
C GLY A 198 10.37 11.41 -5.76
N LYS A 199 9.97 11.03 -4.56
CA LYS A 199 10.59 9.94 -3.80
C LYS A 199 10.00 8.60 -4.20
N LEU A 200 10.59 7.95 -5.18
CA LEU A 200 10.12 6.70 -5.77
C LEU A 200 10.51 5.46 -4.91
N GLY A 201 9.95 4.30 -5.26
CA GLY A 201 10.25 3.03 -4.59
C GLY A 201 9.69 2.96 -3.17
N ALA A 202 10.54 2.63 -2.21
CA ALA A 202 10.24 2.60 -0.78
C ALA A 202 11.19 3.55 -0.02
N PRO A 203 10.90 4.85 -0.03
CA PRO A 203 11.76 5.86 0.60
C PRO A 203 11.90 5.64 2.11
N ARG A 204 13.01 6.10 2.68
CA ARG A 204 13.32 6.09 4.11
C ARG A 204 13.94 7.43 4.51
N GLY A 205 14.01 7.69 5.82
CA GLY A 205 14.65 8.91 6.33
C GLY A 205 13.86 10.18 6.01
N PHE A 206 12.53 10.12 6.05
CA PHE A 206 11.66 11.27 5.79
C PHE A 206 10.57 11.38 6.86
N LYS A 207 9.96 12.56 6.96
CA LYS A 207 8.78 12.81 7.79
C LYS A 207 7.62 13.30 6.92
N ILE A 208 6.41 12.95 7.32
CA ILE A 208 5.19 13.47 6.67
C ILE A 208 4.85 14.83 7.27
N THR A 209 4.67 15.84 6.41
CA THR A 209 4.28 17.18 6.84
C THR A 209 2.76 17.34 6.85
N VAL A 210 2.18 17.40 8.03
CA VAL A 210 0.75 17.71 8.23
C VAL A 210 0.56 19.21 8.11
N ARG A 211 -0.09 19.63 7.02
CA ARG A 211 -0.28 21.05 6.68
C ARG A 211 -1.58 21.60 7.20
N ASP A 212 -2.62 20.78 7.20
CA ASP A 212 -4.00 21.17 7.48
C ASP A 212 -4.76 19.98 8.11
N LEU A 213 -5.70 20.24 9.00
CA LEU A 213 -6.59 19.28 9.64
C LEU A 213 -8.04 19.78 9.56
N LYS A 214 -8.94 18.93 9.08
CA LYS A 214 -10.38 19.23 8.93
C LYS A 214 -11.21 18.03 9.35
N VAL A 215 -12.44 18.30 9.78
CA VAL A 215 -13.53 17.35 9.99
C VAL A 215 -14.60 17.60 8.95
#